data_541ae0d8741910e7d2da6a33ab860bd1
#
_entry.id   541ae0d8741910e7d2da6a33ab860bd1
#
_cell.length_a   1.000
_cell.length_b   1.000
_cell.length_c   1.000
_cell.angle_alpha   90.00
_cell.angle_beta   90.00
_cell.angle_gamma   90.00
#
_symmetry.space_group_name_H-M   'P 1'
#
loop_
_entity.id
_entity.type
_entity.pdbx_description
1 polymer ?
#
loop_
_entity_poly.entity_id
_entity_poly.type
_entity_poly.pdbx_seq_one_letter_code
_entity_poly.pdbx_strand_id
1 'polypeptide(L)'
;MPIHPVKDEDGEDLLIEVKFQKRTVYLKAWKINVGRICLYLLDSDIDKNSAEDRETTLKLYGGDQDMRIRQEIVLGIAGVRLLKKLGLNPTIYHMNEGHSAFLTLELIKNTIAEKEVTFEIARDIVSSKTVFTTHTPVPAGNDIFPTDLVERYFKEFWPKMSLEREDFLKLGMKPCDQLEPGFNMGILALKIAGKKNGVSKLHGEVSRELFGDVWPNIAANESPITYVTNGIHTCTWVPQNLKELYNKYLTSPTTPYWQDKIYLDETWKRIKNIPDEELWNAHLERKEKLIQIIKDNTTNRLRRAGVSYDEIKEMTSSISSNDLIIGFARRFATYKRATLIFNDLE
;
A
#
# COMPACT_ATOMS: atom_id res chain seq x y z
N MET A 1 -14.18 -1.56 -14.07
CA MET A 1 -13.67 -0.23 -14.48
C MET A 1 -12.93 -0.41 -15.80
N PRO A 2 -13.11 0.46 -16.78
CA PRO A 2 -12.40 0.36 -18.05
C PRO A 2 -10.91 0.67 -17.82
N ILE A 3 -10.07 -0.23 -18.30
CA ILE A 3 -8.62 -0.07 -18.33
C ILE A 3 -8.22 0.16 -19.78
N HIS A 4 -7.37 1.16 -20.01
CA HIS A 4 -6.93 1.54 -21.34
C HIS A 4 -5.40 1.55 -21.41
N PRO A 5 -4.78 1.09 -22.51
CA PRO A 5 -3.36 1.28 -22.71
C PRO A 5 -3.06 2.77 -22.88
N VAL A 6 -1.95 3.20 -22.33
CA VAL A 6 -1.42 4.54 -22.57
C VAL A 6 -0.68 4.52 -23.90
N LYS A 7 -0.93 5.52 -24.74
CA LYS A 7 -0.27 5.65 -26.04
C LYS A 7 0.78 6.76 -25.99
N ASP A 8 1.82 6.61 -26.80
CA ASP A 8 2.81 7.65 -27.05
C ASP A 8 2.35 8.62 -28.18
N GLU A 9 3.22 9.52 -28.60
CA GLU A 9 2.93 10.53 -29.62
C GLU A 9 2.66 9.91 -31.01
N ASP A 10 3.20 8.71 -31.27
CA ASP A 10 3.02 7.98 -32.54
C ASP A 10 1.76 7.09 -32.53
N GLY A 11 1.04 7.03 -31.41
CA GLY A 11 -0.15 6.21 -31.22
C GLY A 11 0.15 4.76 -30.85
N GLU A 12 1.42 4.41 -30.62
CA GLU A 12 1.86 3.09 -30.17
C GLU A 12 1.73 2.95 -28.62
N ASP A 13 1.84 1.72 -28.10
CA ASP A 13 1.79 1.50 -26.66
C ASP A 13 3.00 2.16 -25.98
N LEU A 14 2.75 3.02 -24.99
CA LEU A 14 3.80 3.66 -24.21
C LEU A 14 4.58 2.62 -23.42
N LEU A 15 5.84 2.45 -23.78
CA LEU A 15 6.75 1.52 -23.11
C LEU A 15 7.75 2.27 -22.22
N ILE A 16 7.93 1.75 -21.02
CA ILE A 16 8.94 2.20 -20.06
C ILE A 16 10.03 1.13 -19.97
N GLU A 17 11.28 1.55 -19.94
CA GLU A 17 12.43 0.64 -19.85
C GLU A 17 13.04 0.68 -18.47
N VAL A 18 13.40 -0.50 -17.94
CA VAL A 18 14.26 -0.67 -16.77
C VAL A 18 15.37 -1.65 -17.07
N LYS A 19 16.46 -1.56 -16.30
CA LYS A 19 17.54 -2.53 -16.36
C LYS A 19 17.39 -3.56 -15.24
N PHE A 20 17.32 -4.83 -15.61
CA PHE A 20 17.52 -5.95 -14.71
C PHE A 20 18.89 -6.54 -14.98
N GLN A 21 19.86 -6.17 -14.15
CA GLN A 21 21.27 -6.52 -14.40
C GLN A 21 21.72 -5.99 -15.78
N LYS A 22 22.12 -6.85 -16.70
CA LYS A 22 22.59 -6.49 -18.05
C LYS A 22 21.50 -6.42 -19.11
N ARG A 23 20.25 -6.87 -18.82
CA ARG A 23 19.15 -6.87 -19.78
C ARG A 23 18.20 -5.71 -19.59
N THR A 24 17.59 -5.28 -20.68
CA THR A 24 16.51 -4.28 -20.65
C THR A 24 15.18 -5.01 -20.58
N VAL A 25 14.32 -4.57 -19.64
CA VAL A 25 12.94 -5.03 -19.49
C VAL A 25 12.01 -3.88 -19.81
N TYR A 26 10.99 -4.19 -20.59
CA TYR A 26 10.02 -3.22 -21.09
C TYR A 26 8.71 -3.37 -20.30
N LEU A 27 8.08 -2.26 -20.01
CA LEU A 27 6.84 -2.20 -19.24
C LEU A 27 5.81 -1.37 -20.01
N LYS A 28 4.68 -1.96 -20.29
CA LYS A 28 3.54 -1.29 -20.90
C LYS A 28 2.78 -0.50 -19.82
N ALA A 29 2.42 0.72 -20.14
CA ALA A 29 1.64 1.57 -19.25
C ALA A 29 0.14 1.40 -19.51
N TRP A 30 -0.64 1.20 -18.44
CA TRP A 30 -2.10 1.17 -18.45
C TRP A 30 -2.64 2.31 -17.60
N LYS A 31 -3.82 2.80 -17.96
CA LYS A 31 -4.54 3.87 -17.25
C LYS A 31 -5.94 3.44 -16.86
N ILE A 32 -6.31 3.72 -15.61
CA ILE A 32 -7.66 3.57 -15.07
C ILE A 32 -8.09 4.90 -14.46
N ASN A 33 -9.29 5.38 -14.80
CA ASN A 33 -9.88 6.53 -14.13
C ASN A 33 -10.72 6.08 -12.94
N VAL A 34 -10.35 6.55 -11.74
CA VAL A 34 -11.07 6.30 -10.49
C VAL A 34 -11.63 7.64 -10.01
N GLY A 35 -12.85 7.95 -10.39
CA GLY A 35 -13.40 9.29 -10.21
C GLY A 35 -12.55 10.33 -10.96
N ARG A 36 -12.03 11.31 -10.23
CA ARG A 36 -11.12 12.34 -10.76
C ARG A 36 -9.64 11.93 -10.77
N ILE A 37 -9.30 10.79 -10.22
CA ILE A 37 -7.92 10.32 -10.08
C ILE A 37 -7.59 9.37 -11.21
N CYS A 38 -6.42 9.56 -11.84
CA CYS A 38 -5.84 8.62 -12.78
C CYS A 38 -4.91 7.67 -12.03
N LEU A 39 -5.17 6.37 -12.14
CA LEU A 39 -4.28 5.32 -11.69
C LEU A 39 -3.53 4.79 -12.91
N TYR A 40 -2.21 4.78 -12.83
CA TYR A 40 -1.35 4.18 -13.84
C TYR A 40 -0.78 2.85 -13.33
N LEU A 41 -0.81 1.83 -14.17
CA LEU A 41 -0.26 0.52 -13.89
C LEU A 41 0.86 0.22 -14.89
N LEU A 42 1.87 -0.48 -14.43
CA LEU A 42 2.98 -0.97 -15.24
C LEU A 42 2.89 -2.49 -15.39
N ASP A 43 2.98 -2.96 -16.60
CA ASP A 43 2.77 -4.35 -16.98
C ASP A 43 3.98 -4.89 -17.77
N SER A 44 4.62 -5.93 -17.26
CA SER A 44 5.75 -6.59 -17.91
C SER A 44 5.34 -7.70 -18.88
N ASP A 45 4.06 -8.09 -18.92
CA ASP A 45 3.59 -9.17 -19.79
C ASP A 45 3.42 -8.69 -21.24
N ILE A 46 4.55 -8.50 -21.92
CA ILE A 46 4.62 -8.12 -23.33
C ILE A 46 5.66 -8.98 -24.08
N ASP A 47 5.45 -9.17 -25.36
CA ASP A 47 6.27 -10.07 -26.20
C ASP A 47 7.74 -9.65 -26.36
N LYS A 48 8.07 -8.38 -26.08
CA LYS A 48 9.46 -7.90 -26.08
C LYS A 48 10.29 -8.47 -24.93
N ASN A 49 9.65 -8.97 -23.88
CA ASN A 49 10.31 -9.51 -22.70
C ASN A 49 10.47 -11.03 -22.80
N SER A 50 11.48 -11.56 -22.11
CA SER A 50 11.61 -13.01 -21.89
C SER A 50 10.41 -13.54 -21.08
N ALA A 51 10.13 -14.84 -21.17
CA ALA A 51 9.05 -15.47 -20.39
C ALA A 51 9.21 -15.20 -18.88
N GLU A 52 10.44 -15.25 -18.36
CA GLU A 52 10.74 -14.95 -16.95
C GLU A 52 10.42 -13.50 -16.57
N ASP A 53 10.79 -12.52 -17.42
CA ASP A 53 10.58 -11.12 -17.14
C ASP A 53 9.10 -10.73 -17.26
N ARG A 54 8.32 -11.42 -18.10
CA ARG A 54 6.87 -11.24 -18.21
C ARG A 54 6.13 -11.54 -16.92
N GLU A 55 6.65 -12.43 -16.08
CA GLU A 55 6.04 -12.79 -14.80
C GLU A 55 6.24 -11.73 -13.69
N THR A 56 7.10 -10.73 -13.89
CA THR A 56 7.47 -9.76 -12.85
C THR A 56 6.25 -9.05 -12.23
N THR A 57 5.24 -8.70 -13.04
CA THR A 57 4.05 -7.99 -12.58
C THR A 57 2.82 -8.89 -12.43
N LEU A 58 2.94 -10.21 -12.66
CA LEU A 58 1.82 -11.13 -12.69
C LEU A 58 1.16 -11.32 -11.32
N LYS A 59 1.96 -11.35 -10.25
CA LYS A 59 1.48 -11.69 -8.90
C LYS A 59 2.01 -10.72 -7.85
N LEU A 60 1.09 -10.07 -7.15
CA LEU A 60 1.41 -9.19 -6.03
C LEU A 60 2.05 -9.99 -4.87
N TYR A 61 3.19 -9.50 -4.37
CA TYR A 61 3.98 -10.13 -3.30
C TYR A 61 4.35 -11.59 -3.58
N GLY A 62 4.45 -11.97 -4.85
CA GLY A 62 4.82 -13.32 -5.27
C GLY A 62 6.32 -13.48 -5.44
N GLY A 63 6.76 -14.76 -5.43
CA GLY A 63 8.13 -15.13 -5.72
C GLY A 63 9.10 -15.02 -4.54
N ASP A 64 10.38 -15.15 -4.88
CA ASP A 64 11.52 -15.02 -3.96
C ASP A 64 12.01 -13.56 -3.85
N GLN A 65 13.12 -13.35 -3.18
CA GLN A 65 13.73 -12.02 -3.05
C GLN A 65 14.18 -11.41 -4.37
N ASP A 66 14.57 -12.24 -5.35
CA ASP A 66 14.94 -11.75 -6.67
C ASP A 66 13.72 -11.19 -7.42
N MET A 67 12.59 -11.89 -7.36
CA MET A 67 11.32 -11.38 -7.90
C MET A 67 10.87 -10.11 -7.15
N ARG A 68 11.03 -10.05 -5.83
CA ARG A 68 10.65 -8.89 -5.03
C ARG A 68 11.45 -7.64 -5.41
N ILE A 69 12.77 -7.73 -5.53
CA ILE A 69 13.58 -6.57 -5.93
C ILE A 69 13.23 -6.08 -7.33
N ARG A 70 12.92 -6.99 -8.27
CA ARG A 70 12.44 -6.64 -9.62
C ARG A 70 11.14 -5.85 -9.56
N GLN A 71 10.15 -6.30 -8.77
CA GLN A 71 8.87 -5.61 -8.57
C GLN A 71 9.08 -4.21 -7.99
N GLU A 72 9.98 -4.04 -7.04
CA GLU A 72 10.27 -2.75 -6.43
C GLU A 72 11.06 -1.81 -7.36
N ILE A 73 11.93 -2.34 -8.23
CA ILE A 73 12.55 -1.58 -9.32
C ILE A 73 11.47 -1.09 -10.30
N VAL A 74 10.52 -1.94 -10.66
CA VAL A 74 9.40 -1.55 -11.54
C VAL A 74 8.58 -0.45 -10.87
N LEU A 75 8.18 -0.62 -9.63
CA LEU A 75 7.34 0.37 -8.95
C LEU A 75 8.08 1.70 -8.74
N GLY A 76 9.31 1.66 -8.22
CA GLY A 76 10.07 2.85 -7.87
C GLY A 76 10.69 3.53 -9.10
N ILE A 77 11.56 2.83 -9.81
CA ILE A 77 12.33 3.42 -10.93
C ILE A 77 11.46 3.63 -12.16
N ALA A 78 10.74 2.59 -12.61
CA ALA A 78 9.89 2.74 -13.80
C ALA A 78 8.71 3.67 -13.53
N GLY A 79 8.18 3.73 -12.31
CA GLY A 79 7.15 4.68 -11.92
C GLY A 79 7.58 6.14 -12.15
N VAL A 80 8.79 6.51 -11.73
CA VAL A 80 9.33 7.87 -11.99
C VAL A 80 9.52 8.11 -13.49
N ARG A 81 10.04 7.13 -14.22
CA ARG A 81 10.23 7.23 -15.69
C ARG A 81 8.90 7.38 -16.43
N LEU A 82 7.87 6.68 -15.99
CA LEU A 82 6.52 6.82 -16.54
C LEU A 82 6.00 8.25 -16.35
N LEU A 83 6.09 8.79 -15.13
CA LEU A 83 5.65 10.16 -14.86
C LEU A 83 6.37 11.17 -15.77
N LYS A 84 7.67 11.01 -15.95
CA LYS A 84 8.47 11.87 -16.85
C LYS A 84 8.01 11.75 -18.31
N LYS A 85 7.78 10.53 -18.81
CA LYS A 85 7.28 10.30 -20.19
C LYS A 85 5.87 10.84 -20.42
N LEU A 86 5.05 10.87 -19.38
CA LEU A 86 3.70 11.46 -19.42
C LEU A 86 3.71 13.00 -19.30
N GLY A 87 4.87 13.64 -19.18
CA GLY A 87 4.99 15.08 -18.93
C GLY A 87 4.47 15.49 -17.55
N LEU A 88 4.25 14.53 -16.64
CA LEU A 88 3.81 14.79 -15.28
C LEU A 88 5.01 15.13 -14.40
N ASN A 89 4.92 16.25 -13.71
CA ASN A 89 5.98 16.73 -12.82
C ASN A 89 5.41 16.98 -11.42
N PRO A 90 5.24 15.92 -10.60
CA PRO A 90 4.70 16.05 -9.25
C PRO A 90 5.57 16.95 -8.37
N THR A 91 4.93 17.77 -7.58
CA THR A 91 5.60 18.56 -6.55
C THR A 91 5.96 17.73 -5.32
N ILE A 92 5.17 16.69 -5.05
CA ILE A 92 5.37 15.75 -3.94
C ILE A 92 5.26 14.30 -4.46
N TYR A 93 6.20 13.49 -4.04
CA TYR A 93 6.21 12.03 -4.23
C TYR A 93 5.92 11.37 -2.89
N HIS A 94 4.81 10.65 -2.79
CA HIS A 94 4.41 9.97 -1.57
C HIS A 94 4.68 8.46 -1.68
N MET A 95 5.56 7.96 -0.84
CA MET A 95 5.85 6.53 -0.71
C MET A 95 4.94 5.90 0.33
N ASN A 96 4.13 4.95 -0.11
CA ASN A 96 3.30 4.11 0.75
C ASN A 96 4.05 2.80 1.01
N GLU A 97 4.64 2.65 2.17
CA GLU A 97 5.61 1.62 2.55
C GLU A 97 6.95 1.68 1.77
N GLY A 98 7.87 0.80 2.12
CA GLY A 98 9.21 0.71 1.53
C GLY A 98 9.23 0.28 0.06
N HIS A 99 8.18 -0.37 -0.43
CA HIS A 99 8.14 -0.98 -1.76
C HIS A 99 8.47 -0.04 -2.92
N SER A 100 8.23 1.25 -2.76
CA SER A 100 8.53 2.26 -3.78
C SER A 100 9.81 3.05 -3.52
N ALA A 101 10.59 2.72 -2.48
CA ALA A 101 11.71 3.55 -2.03
C ALA A 101 12.78 3.80 -3.10
N PHE A 102 12.95 2.88 -4.07
CA PHE A 102 13.86 3.09 -5.21
C PHE A 102 13.49 4.29 -6.08
N LEU A 103 12.27 4.85 -5.95
CA LEU A 103 11.94 6.12 -6.62
C LEU A 103 12.88 7.25 -6.20
N THR A 104 13.33 7.24 -4.95
CA THR A 104 14.22 8.28 -4.43
C THR A 104 15.58 8.27 -5.14
N LEU A 105 16.09 7.08 -5.46
CA LEU A 105 17.33 6.90 -6.19
C LEU A 105 17.22 7.40 -7.64
N GLU A 106 16.11 7.08 -8.34
CA GLU A 106 15.87 7.56 -9.70
C GLU A 106 15.71 9.08 -9.73
N LEU A 107 15.02 9.67 -8.73
CA LEU A 107 14.86 11.12 -8.60
C LEU A 107 16.23 11.82 -8.33
N ILE A 108 17.05 11.26 -7.43
CA ILE A 108 18.38 11.81 -7.13
C ILE A 108 19.24 11.76 -8.38
N LYS A 109 19.32 10.60 -9.05
CA LYS A 109 20.08 10.45 -10.30
C LYS A 109 19.64 11.46 -11.36
N ASN A 110 18.33 11.65 -11.55
CA ASN A 110 17.81 12.62 -12.51
C ASN A 110 18.15 14.06 -12.10
N THR A 111 18.06 14.38 -10.81
CA THR A 111 18.40 15.71 -10.28
C THR A 111 19.90 16.03 -10.48
N ILE A 112 20.79 15.08 -10.26
CA ILE A 112 22.22 15.23 -10.53
C ILE A 112 22.44 15.54 -12.01
N ALA A 113 21.86 14.75 -12.91
CA ALA A 113 22.03 14.92 -14.34
C ALA A 113 21.42 16.22 -14.89
N GLU A 114 20.27 16.66 -14.34
CA GLU A 114 19.56 17.85 -14.81
C GLU A 114 20.12 19.17 -14.25
N LYS A 115 20.69 19.12 -13.04
CA LYS A 115 21.16 20.33 -12.32
C LYS A 115 22.67 20.40 -12.16
N GLU A 116 23.41 19.36 -12.56
CA GLU A 116 24.87 19.25 -12.43
C GLU A 116 25.36 19.50 -10.99
N VAL A 117 24.64 18.93 -10.01
CA VAL A 117 24.90 19.05 -8.56
C VAL A 117 25.47 17.77 -7.98
N THR A 118 26.03 17.85 -6.77
CA THR A 118 26.51 16.66 -6.03
C THR A 118 25.36 15.80 -5.52
N PHE A 119 25.68 14.58 -5.10
CA PHE A 119 24.72 13.66 -4.51
C PHE A 119 24.01 14.29 -3.29
N GLU A 120 24.73 14.96 -2.40
CA GLU A 120 24.19 15.57 -1.18
C GLU A 120 23.14 16.63 -1.52
N ILE A 121 23.46 17.53 -2.45
CA ILE A 121 22.52 18.58 -2.90
C ILE A 121 21.31 17.95 -3.57
N ALA A 122 21.51 16.96 -4.44
CA ALA A 122 20.43 16.28 -5.10
C ALA A 122 19.52 15.52 -4.10
N ARG A 123 20.12 14.85 -3.11
CA ARG A 123 19.41 14.20 -2.00
C ARG A 123 18.54 15.20 -1.24
N ASP A 124 19.08 16.35 -0.88
CA ASP A 124 18.34 17.36 -0.11
C ASP A 124 17.16 17.96 -0.94
N ILE A 125 17.36 18.17 -2.24
CA ILE A 125 16.29 18.57 -3.16
C ILE A 125 15.19 17.49 -3.21
N VAL A 126 15.56 16.21 -3.36
CA VAL A 126 14.61 15.09 -3.41
C VAL A 126 13.94 14.91 -2.05
N SER A 127 14.67 15.04 -0.95
CA SER A 127 14.13 15.01 0.41
C SER A 127 12.98 16.01 0.58
N SER A 128 13.15 17.24 0.11
CA SER A 128 12.12 18.28 0.23
C SER A 128 10.80 17.96 -0.50
N LYS A 129 10.83 17.02 -1.45
CA LYS A 129 9.71 16.61 -2.30
C LYS A 129 9.15 15.23 -1.97
N THR A 130 9.68 14.53 -0.97
CA THR A 130 9.30 13.15 -0.68
C THR A 130 8.67 13.01 0.70
N VAL A 131 7.62 12.19 0.75
CA VAL A 131 6.93 11.78 1.98
C VAL A 131 6.95 10.27 2.06
N PHE A 132 7.24 9.73 3.23
CA PHE A 132 7.19 8.29 3.51
C PHE A 132 6.16 7.99 4.60
N THR A 133 5.26 7.07 4.31
CA THR A 133 4.28 6.55 5.27
C THR A 133 4.52 5.07 5.49
N THR A 134 4.87 4.68 6.72
CA THR A 134 4.92 3.27 7.11
C THR A 134 3.58 2.82 7.67
N HIS A 135 3.18 1.59 7.35
CA HIS A 135 1.91 0.99 7.76
C HIS A 135 2.10 -0.25 8.63
N THR A 136 3.26 -0.88 8.57
CA THR A 136 3.51 -2.18 9.18
C THR A 136 4.35 -2.06 10.45
N PRO A 137 3.80 -2.44 11.63
CA PRO A 137 4.47 -2.26 12.93
C PRO A 137 5.45 -3.39 13.29
N VAL A 138 5.93 -4.14 12.29
CA VAL A 138 6.84 -5.28 12.52
C VAL A 138 7.95 -5.30 11.47
N PRO A 139 9.17 -5.76 11.83
CA PRO A 139 10.32 -5.81 10.91
C PRO A 139 10.02 -6.55 9.59
N ALA A 140 9.27 -7.66 9.67
CA ALA A 140 8.88 -8.48 8.52
C ALA A 140 8.00 -7.75 7.48
N GLY A 141 7.53 -6.54 7.75
CA GLY A 141 6.80 -5.70 6.80
C GLY A 141 7.69 -4.90 5.86
N ASN A 142 9.00 -4.88 6.11
CA ASN A 142 9.97 -4.19 5.28
C ASN A 142 10.83 -5.22 4.54
N ASP A 143 10.90 -5.11 3.22
CA ASP A 143 11.79 -5.96 2.44
C ASP A 143 13.25 -5.61 2.75
N ILE A 144 14.02 -6.65 3.07
CA ILE A 144 15.47 -6.56 3.32
C ILE A 144 16.14 -7.46 2.31
N PHE A 145 16.88 -6.85 1.40
CA PHE A 145 17.57 -7.58 0.34
C PHE A 145 19.03 -7.88 0.72
N PRO A 146 19.55 -9.09 0.45
CA PRO A 146 20.97 -9.37 0.55
C PRO A 146 21.79 -8.37 -0.28
N THR A 147 22.93 -7.97 0.24
CA THR A 147 23.77 -6.97 -0.44
C THR A 147 24.24 -7.41 -1.81
N ASP A 148 24.58 -8.68 -1.99
CA ASP A 148 24.98 -9.26 -3.27
C ASP A 148 23.82 -9.22 -4.30
N LEU A 149 22.57 -9.35 -3.85
CA LEU A 149 21.40 -9.21 -4.70
C LEU A 149 21.25 -7.73 -5.16
N VAL A 150 21.38 -6.79 -4.24
CA VAL A 150 21.33 -5.36 -4.55
C VAL A 150 22.46 -4.98 -5.52
N GLU A 151 23.66 -5.48 -5.31
CA GLU A 151 24.77 -5.25 -6.21
C GLU A 151 24.51 -5.76 -7.63
N ARG A 152 23.92 -6.94 -7.78
CA ARG A 152 23.56 -7.49 -9.09
C ARG A 152 22.67 -6.55 -9.91
N TYR A 153 21.76 -5.82 -9.24
CA TYR A 153 20.82 -4.93 -9.93
C TYR A 153 21.32 -3.49 -10.04
N PHE A 154 22.15 -3.00 -9.09
CA PHE A 154 22.48 -1.60 -8.98
C PHE A 154 23.95 -1.25 -9.28
N LYS A 155 24.79 -2.24 -9.61
CA LYS A 155 26.22 -2.02 -9.92
C LYS A 155 26.46 -0.98 -11.03
N GLU A 156 25.58 -0.90 -12.03
CA GLU A 156 25.66 0.10 -13.10
C GLU A 156 24.85 1.39 -12.77
N PHE A 157 24.20 1.41 -11.62
CA PHE A 157 23.32 2.51 -11.23
C PHE A 157 23.99 3.51 -10.30
N TRP A 158 24.66 3.06 -9.24
CA TRP A 158 25.26 3.96 -8.25
C TRP A 158 26.38 4.87 -8.82
N PRO A 159 27.19 4.48 -9.85
CA PRO A 159 28.15 5.42 -10.42
C PRO A 159 27.49 6.64 -11.07
N LYS A 160 26.22 6.50 -11.53
CA LYS A 160 25.45 7.62 -12.11
C LYS A 160 24.98 8.63 -11.05
N MET A 161 25.15 8.30 -9.78
CA MET A 161 24.92 9.18 -8.63
C MET A 161 26.24 9.66 -8.00
N SER A 162 27.39 9.36 -8.63
CA SER A 162 28.73 9.63 -8.09
C SER A 162 28.97 8.99 -6.72
N LEU A 163 28.40 7.79 -6.50
CA LEU A 163 28.58 7.04 -5.28
C LEU A 163 29.46 5.81 -5.53
N GLU A 164 30.27 5.49 -4.52
CA GLU A 164 30.92 4.19 -4.43
C GLU A 164 29.96 3.14 -3.86
N ARG A 165 30.30 1.86 -4.05
CA ARG A 165 29.51 0.72 -3.59
C ARG A 165 29.08 0.83 -2.12
N GLU A 166 30.04 1.12 -1.26
CA GLU A 166 29.78 1.15 0.19
C GLU A 166 28.83 2.27 0.59
N ASP A 167 28.97 3.45 0.01
CA ASP A 167 28.11 4.60 0.31
C ASP A 167 26.71 4.40 -0.23
N PHE A 168 26.56 3.71 -1.37
CA PHE A 168 25.26 3.29 -1.86
C PHE A 168 24.58 2.29 -0.91
N LEU A 169 25.28 1.26 -0.47
CA LEU A 169 24.72 0.25 0.43
C LEU A 169 24.32 0.85 1.80
N LYS A 170 25.10 1.79 2.32
CA LYS A 170 24.76 2.51 3.56
C LYS A 170 23.41 3.24 3.50
N LEU A 171 22.89 3.57 2.32
CA LEU A 171 21.55 4.17 2.20
C LEU A 171 20.43 3.28 2.74
N GLY A 172 20.57 1.97 2.58
CA GLY A 172 19.58 0.99 3.06
C GLY A 172 19.98 0.27 4.35
N MET A 173 21.06 0.66 5.03
CA MET A 173 21.58 0.01 6.24
C MET A 173 21.43 0.91 7.47
N LYS A 174 21.28 0.31 8.66
CA LYS A 174 21.43 1.03 9.93
C LYS A 174 22.90 1.36 10.17
N PRO A 175 23.23 2.41 10.95
CA PRO A 175 24.61 2.76 11.26
C PRO A 175 25.39 1.66 12.01
N CYS A 176 24.69 0.77 12.71
CA CYS A 176 25.27 -0.30 13.55
C CYS A 176 25.15 -1.70 12.97
N ASP A 177 24.65 -1.87 11.74
CA ASP A 177 24.46 -3.17 11.09
C ASP A 177 25.80 -3.83 10.71
N GLN A 178 26.47 -4.41 11.71
CA GLN A 178 27.66 -5.23 11.49
C GLN A 178 27.35 -6.73 11.43
N LEU A 179 26.19 -7.18 11.91
CA LEU A 179 25.87 -8.60 12.13
C LEU A 179 24.94 -9.21 11.05
N GLU A 180 24.10 -8.41 10.40
CA GLU A 180 23.27 -8.88 9.27
C GLU A 180 23.22 -7.77 8.21
N PRO A 181 24.17 -7.72 7.29
CA PRO A 181 24.22 -6.68 6.26
C PRO A 181 23.14 -6.95 5.21
N GLY A 182 22.01 -6.30 5.35
CA GLY A 182 20.93 -6.30 4.37
C GLY A 182 20.53 -4.87 3.99
N PHE A 183 20.14 -4.68 2.75
CA PHE A 183 19.61 -3.41 2.25
C PHE A 183 18.11 -3.34 2.52
N ASN A 184 17.70 -2.54 3.50
CA ASN A 184 16.32 -2.40 3.95
C ASN A 184 15.64 -1.23 3.24
N MET A 185 14.53 -1.51 2.56
CA MET A 185 13.78 -0.54 1.77
C MET A 185 13.11 0.54 2.63
N GLY A 186 12.65 0.19 3.82
CA GLY A 186 12.11 1.15 4.79
C GLY A 186 13.18 2.13 5.30
N ILE A 187 14.40 1.64 5.52
CA ILE A 187 15.54 2.49 5.93
C ILE A 187 15.94 3.44 4.82
N LEU A 188 16.01 2.97 3.56
CA LEU A 188 16.23 3.83 2.41
C LEU A 188 15.20 4.97 2.38
N ALA A 189 13.92 4.62 2.48
CA ALA A 189 12.84 5.60 2.49
C ALA A 189 12.96 6.59 3.66
N LEU A 190 13.24 6.09 4.88
CA LEU A 190 13.43 6.92 6.07
C LEU A 190 14.61 7.87 5.97
N LYS A 191 15.73 7.43 5.39
CA LYS A 191 16.93 8.28 5.25
C LYS A 191 16.75 9.40 4.22
N ILE A 192 15.99 9.14 3.16
CA ILE A 192 15.85 10.11 2.05
C ILE A 192 14.61 11.00 2.20
N ALA A 193 13.46 10.46 2.62
CA ALA A 193 12.24 11.26 2.69
C ALA A 193 12.34 12.44 3.65
N GLY A 194 11.84 13.61 3.25
CA GLY A 194 11.82 14.80 4.11
C GLY A 194 10.76 14.73 5.20
N LYS A 195 9.62 14.08 4.93
CA LYS A 195 8.56 13.85 5.91
C LYS A 195 8.30 12.36 6.06
N LYS A 196 8.11 11.91 7.30
CA LYS A 196 7.91 10.50 7.65
C LYS A 196 6.80 10.40 8.67
N ASN A 197 5.87 9.45 8.46
CA ASN A 197 4.79 9.25 9.42
C ASN A 197 4.32 7.80 9.50
N GLY A 198 3.84 7.43 10.69
CA GLY A 198 2.98 6.28 10.91
C GLY A 198 1.50 6.64 10.67
N VAL A 199 0.62 5.65 10.67
CA VAL A 199 -0.81 5.79 10.27
C VAL A 199 -1.78 5.96 11.44
N SER A 200 -1.27 6.12 12.66
CA SER A 200 -1.99 6.51 13.87
C SER A 200 -0.99 6.98 14.94
N LYS A 201 -1.47 7.60 16.01
CA LYS A 201 -0.62 8.02 17.13
C LYS A 201 0.19 6.84 17.68
N LEU A 202 -0.48 5.75 18.06
CA LEU A 202 0.18 4.54 18.57
C LEU A 202 1.16 3.96 17.55
N HIS A 203 0.77 3.90 16.27
CA HIS A 203 1.66 3.40 15.22
C HIS A 203 2.90 4.29 15.04
N GLY A 204 2.76 5.60 15.18
CA GLY A 204 3.90 6.53 15.17
C GLY A 204 4.87 6.25 16.34
N GLU A 205 4.35 5.98 17.53
CA GLU A 205 5.15 5.62 18.71
C GLU A 205 5.90 4.31 18.46
N VAL A 206 5.22 3.24 18.04
CA VAL A 206 5.83 1.95 17.69
C VAL A 206 6.85 2.08 16.56
N SER A 207 6.58 2.90 15.56
CA SER A 207 7.52 3.13 14.43
C SER A 207 8.80 3.83 14.89
N ARG A 208 8.71 4.78 15.83
CA ARG A 208 9.90 5.42 16.39
C ARG A 208 10.79 4.44 17.15
N GLU A 209 10.19 3.50 17.89
CA GLU A 209 10.93 2.42 18.56
C GLU A 209 11.55 1.46 17.55
N LEU A 210 10.78 1.00 16.56
CA LEU A 210 11.23 0.05 15.54
C LEU A 210 12.41 0.56 14.71
N PHE A 211 12.40 1.86 14.39
CA PHE A 211 13.41 2.51 13.54
C PHE A 211 14.38 3.42 14.33
N GLY A 212 14.39 3.34 15.66
CA GLY A 212 15.24 4.20 16.50
C GLY A 212 16.72 4.14 16.15
N ASP A 213 17.22 2.95 15.81
CA ASP A 213 18.63 2.74 15.43
C ASP A 213 19.05 3.42 14.11
N VAL A 214 18.11 3.92 13.32
CA VAL A 214 18.41 4.72 12.10
C VAL A 214 19.04 6.05 12.49
N TRP A 215 18.71 6.55 13.69
CA TRP A 215 19.23 7.80 14.27
C TRP A 215 19.79 7.54 15.69
N PRO A 216 20.94 6.89 15.82
CA PRO A 216 21.42 6.39 17.11
C PRO A 216 21.70 7.50 18.16
N ASN A 217 21.84 8.74 17.72
CA ASN A 217 22.10 9.89 18.59
C ASN A 217 20.82 10.69 18.94
N ILE A 218 19.64 10.20 18.55
CA ILE A 218 18.36 10.85 18.78
C ILE A 218 17.50 9.92 19.63
N ALA A 219 16.93 10.42 20.74
CA ALA A 219 16.01 9.65 21.55
C ALA A 219 14.77 9.25 20.74
N ALA A 220 14.20 8.07 21.00
CA ALA A 220 13.09 7.52 20.20
C ALA A 220 11.90 8.49 20.11
N ASN A 221 11.58 9.23 21.18
CA ASN A 221 10.50 10.22 21.19
C ASN A 221 10.80 11.48 20.34
N GLU A 222 12.08 11.74 20.04
CA GLU A 222 12.54 12.87 19.21
C GLU A 222 12.82 12.45 17.74
N SER A 223 12.73 11.16 17.44
CA SER A 223 12.86 10.62 16.09
C SER A 223 11.92 11.36 15.12
N PRO A 224 12.38 11.67 13.88
CA PRO A 224 11.62 12.48 12.92
C PRO A 224 10.40 11.76 12.32
N ILE A 225 9.91 10.70 12.95
CA ILE A 225 8.69 9.99 12.54
C ILE A 225 7.51 10.58 13.30
N THR A 226 6.60 11.21 12.57
CA THR A 226 5.33 11.74 13.08
C THR A 226 4.20 10.72 12.89
N TYR A 227 2.96 11.15 13.03
CA TYR A 227 1.81 10.32 12.66
C TYR A 227 0.74 11.13 11.94
N VAL A 228 0.04 10.47 11.03
CA VAL A 228 -1.20 10.97 10.43
C VAL A 228 -2.21 9.82 10.50
N THR A 229 -3.28 9.98 11.26
CA THR A 229 -4.30 8.94 11.37
C THR A 229 -5.01 8.75 10.04
N ASN A 230 -5.11 7.50 9.59
CA ASN A 230 -5.80 7.17 8.35
C ASN A 230 -7.24 7.68 8.35
N GLY A 231 -7.64 8.31 7.26
CA GLY A 231 -9.01 8.72 7.04
C GLY A 231 -9.93 7.55 6.68
N ILE A 232 -11.22 7.75 6.85
CA ILE A 232 -12.28 6.82 6.47
C ILE A 232 -13.18 7.52 5.46
N HIS A 233 -13.47 6.86 4.32
CA HIS A 233 -14.48 7.33 3.40
C HIS A 233 -15.86 6.84 3.87
N THR A 234 -16.50 7.61 4.74
CA THR A 234 -17.75 7.26 5.42
C THR A 234 -18.84 6.82 4.44
N CYS A 235 -18.97 7.51 3.30
CA CYS A 235 -20.00 7.17 2.30
C CYS A 235 -19.82 5.78 1.66
N THR A 236 -18.62 5.21 1.67
CA THR A 236 -18.40 3.83 1.19
C THR A 236 -18.81 2.80 2.24
N TRP A 237 -18.57 3.08 3.51
CA TRP A 237 -18.71 2.09 4.58
C TRP A 237 -20.08 2.11 5.27
N VAL A 238 -20.75 3.27 5.29
CA VAL A 238 -22.09 3.38 5.86
C VAL A 238 -23.15 3.10 4.79
N PRO A 239 -23.95 2.04 4.91
CA PRO A 239 -24.97 1.70 3.93
C PRO A 239 -26.15 2.69 3.98
N GLN A 240 -26.97 2.70 2.91
CA GLN A 240 -27.99 3.70 2.70
C GLN A 240 -29.03 3.78 3.85
N ASN A 241 -29.51 2.65 4.33
CA ASN A 241 -30.47 2.60 5.43
C ASN A 241 -29.91 3.18 6.74
N LEU A 242 -28.63 2.94 7.05
CA LEU A 242 -27.98 3.59 8.19
C LEU A 242 -27.71 5.07 7.94
N LYS A 243 -27.44 5.50 6.70
CA LYS A 243 -27.33 6.94 6.38
C LYS A 243 -28.66 7.67 6.64
N GLU A 244 -29.77 7.06 6.27
CA GLU A 244 -31.10 7.62 6.51
C GLU A 244 -31.39 7.73 8.01
N LEU A 245 -31.04 6.70 8.76
CA LEU A 245 -31.15 6.72 10.21
C LEU A 245 -30.26 7.81 10.84
N TYR A 246 -29.02 7.92 10.42
CA TYR A 246 -28.10 8.94 10.90
C TYR A 246 -28.53 10.36 10.48
N ASN A 247 -29.06 10.53 9.27
CA ASN A 247 -29.65 11.82 8.87
C ASN A 247 -30.81 12.23 9.77
N LYS A 248 -31.61 11.27 10.23
CA LYS A 248 -32.74 11.54 11.12
C LYS A 248 -32.30 11.93 12.54
N TYR A 249 -31.27 11.32 13.09
CA TYR A 249 -30.92 11.42 14.51
C TYR A 249 -29.61 12.16 14.83
N LEU A 250 -28.63 12.17 13.93
CA LEU A 250 -27.33 12.79 14.17
C LEU A 250 -27.25 14.23 13.68
N THR A 251 -28.21 14.69 12.87
CA THR A 251 -28.27 16.08 12.40
C THR A 251 -28.81 17.02 13.47
N SER A 252 -28.47 18.29 13.36
CA SER A 252 -29.01 19.37 14.17
C SER A 252 -28.94 20.68 13.37
N PRO A 253 -29.58 21.79 13.83
CA PRO A 253 -29.45 23.09 13.18
C PRO A 253 -28.00 23.57 13.02
N THR A 254 -27.11 23.19 13.94
CA THR A 254 -25.67 23.51 13.90
C THR A 254 -24.84 22.47 13.19
N THR A 255 -25.42 21.30 12.86
CA THR A 255 -24.77 20.21 12.18
C THR A 255 -25.75 19.58 11.17
N PRO A 256 -26.07 20.30 10.06
CA PRO A 256 -27.05 19.81 9.07
C PRO A 256 -26.57 18.57 8.30
N TYR A 257 -25.26 18.38 8.26
CA TYR A 257 -24.62 17.22 7.64
C TYR A 257 -23.69 16.54 8.65
N TRP A 258 -24.14 15.42 9.22
CA TRP A 258 -23.33 14.68 10.20
C TRP A 258 -21.99 14.18 9.60
N GLN A 259 -21.95 13.93 8.29
CA GLN A 259 -20.75 13.48 7.56
C GLN A 259 -19.59 14.48 7.66
N ASP A 260 -19.90 15.78 7.73
CA ASP A 260 -18.89 16.85 7.82
C ASP A 260 -18.28 16.97 9.22
N LYS A 261 -18.91 16.32 10.22
CA LYS A 261 -18.58 16.43 11.64
C LYS A 261 -18.30 15.08 12.30
N ILE A 262 -17.90 14.08 11.52
CA ILE A 262 -17.60 12.71 12.02
C ILE A 262 -16.44 12.65 13.01
N TYR A 263 -15.61 13.69 13.07
CA TYR A 263 -14.48 13.81 13.99
C TYR A 263 -14.88 14.41 15.35
N LEU A 264 -16.14 14.85 15.52
CA LEU A 264 -16.64 15.42 16.77
C LEU A 264 -17.40 14.38 17.58
N ASP A 265 -17.01 14.22 18.84
CA ASP A 265 -17.70 13.35 19.81
C ASP A 265 -19.17 13.72 19.97
N GLU A 266 -19.51 15.03 19.91
CA GLU A 266 -20.87 15.52 20.02
C GLU A 266 -21.80 14.99 18.92
N THR A 267 -21.28 14.72 17.72
CA THR A 267 -22.04 14.09 16.64
C THR A 267 -22.43 12.66 17.04
N TRP A 268 -21.47 11.91 17.57
CA TRP A 268 -21.68 10.49 17.93
C TRP A 268 -22.43 10.29 19.23
N LYS A 269 -22.41 11.23 20.16
CA LYS A 269 -23.26 11.18 21.38
C LYS A 269 -24.74 11.10 21.03
N ARG A 270 -25.16 11.68 19.90
CA ARG A 270 -26.56 11.66 19.46
C ARG A 270 -27.05 10.29 18.98
N ILE A 271 -26.15 9.32 18.78
CA ILE A 271 -26.52 7.95 18.41
C ILE A 271 -27.44 7.31 19.47
N LYS A 272 -27.29 7.75 20.73
CA LYS A 272 -28.15 7.33 21.83
C LYS A 272 -29.62 7.76 21.70
N ASN A 273 -29.92 8.68 20.79
CA ASN A 273 -31.28 9.15 20.50
C ASN A 273 -32.00 8.21 19.48
N ILE A 274 -31.26 7.28 18.86
CA ILE A 274 -31.84 6.31 17.93
C ILE A 274 -32.60 5.26 18.77
N PRO A 275 -33.88 5.02 18.51
CA PRO A 275 -34.60 3.93 19.16
C PRO A 275 -33.95 2.58 18.84
N ASP A 276 -33.81 1.73 19.84
CA ASP A 276 -33.16 0.42 19.71
C ASP A 276 -33.78 -0.42 18.61
N GLU A 277 -35.10 -0.37 18.47
CA GLU A 277 -35.84 -1.10 17.43
C GLU A 277 -35.46 -0.62 16.01
N GLU A 278 -35.37 0.69 15.79
CA GLU A 278 -34.98 1.25 14.48
C GLU A 278 -33.53 0.85 14.13
N LEU A 279 -32.64 0.92 15.12
CA LEU A 279 -31.24 0.53 14.93
C LEU A 279 -31.10 -0.96 14.64
N TRP A 280 -31.82 -1.79 15.40
CA TRP A 280 -31.83 -3.24 15.23
C TRP A 280 -32.36 -3.63 13.85
N ASN A 281 -33.48 -3.07 13.42
CA ASN A 281 -34.07 -3.34 12.12
C ASN A 281 -33.13 -2.96 10.96
N ALA A 282 -32.42 -1.83 11.08
CA ALA A 282 -31.42 -1.42 10.11
C ALA A 282 -30.24 -2.42 10.04
N HIS A 283 -29.81 -2.96 11.18
CA HIS A 283 -28.80 -4.03 11.23
C HIS A 283 -29.28 -5.33 10.65
N LEU A 284 -30.49 -5.74 11.00
CA LEU A 284 -31.09 -6.99 10.53
C LEU A 284 -31.20 -7.02 9.00
N GLU A 285 -31.69 -5.94 8.40
CA GLU A 285 -31.74 -5.81 6.94
C GLU A 285 -30.36 -6.01 6.28
N ARG A 286 -29.30 -5.47 6.88
CA ARG A 286 -27.92 -5.65 6.36
C ARG A 286 -27.41 -7.06 6.51
N LYS A 287 -27.73 -7.69 7.64
CA LYS A 287 -27.37 -9.05 7.94
C LYS A 287 -28.04 -10.04 6.99
N GLU A 288 -29.31 -9.84 6.69
CA GLU A 288 -30.04 -10.64 5.69
C GLU A 288 -29.40 -10.53 4.30
N LYS A 289 -29.05 -9.32 3.86
CA LYS A 289 -28.33 -9.11 2.60
C LYS A 289 -26.97 -9.81 2.58
N LEU A 290 -26.20 -9.73 3.68
CA LEU A 290 -24.93 -10.44 3.82
C LEU A 290 -25.10 -11.95 3.70
N ILE A 291 -26.10 -12.52 4.42
CA ILE A 291 -26.40 -13.95 4.38
C ILE A 291 -26.77 -14.38 2.95
N GLN A 292 -27.58 -13.59 2.26
CA GLN A 292 -27.94 -13.90 0.88
C GLN A 292 -26.72 -13.94 -0.03
N ILE A 293 -25.82 -12.96 0.07
CA ILE A 293 -24.56 -12.94 -0.68
C ILE A 293 -23.68 -14.15 -0.36
N ILE A 294 -23.60 -14.55 0.91
CA ILE A 294 -22.84 -15.73 1.34
C ILE A 294 -23.45 -17.00 0.71
N LYS A 295 -24.77 -17.15 0.79
CA LYS A 295 -25.51 -18.30 0.21
C LYS A 295 -25.29 -18.38 -1.30
N ASP A 296 -25.44 -17.27 -2.02
CA ASP A 296 -25.29 -17.22 -3.48
C ASP A 296 -23.85 -17.55 -3.91
N ASN A 297 -22.87 -16.96 -3.25
CA ASN A 297 -21.45 -17.21 -3.55
C ASN A 297 -21.05 -18.65 -3.23
N THR A 298 -21.51 -19.18 -2.10
CA THR A 298 -21.24 -20.57 -1.69
C THR A 298 -21.89 -21.54 -2.67
N THR A 299 -23.16 -21.34 -3.03
CA THR A 299 -23.87 -22.12 -4.03
C THR A 299 -23.14 -22.15 -5.36
N ASN A 300 -22.74 -20.98 -5.87
CA ASN A 300 -22.02 -20.87 -7.14
C ASN A 300 -20.66 -21.59 -7.12
N ARG A 301 -19.92 -21.47 -6.01
CA ARG A 301 -18.62 -22.13 -5.83
C ARG A 301 -18.78 -23.65 -5.76
N LEU A 302 -19.72 -24.15 -4.96
CA LEU A 302 -19.94 -25.58 -4.77
C LEU A 302 -20.49 -26.25 -6.03
N ARG A 303 -21.38 -25.59 -6.77
CA ARG A 303 -21.83 -26.08 -8.11
C ARG A 303 -20.66 -26.25 -9.07
N ARG A 304 -19.74 -25.29 -9.13
CA ARG A 304 -18.53 -25.39 -9.97
C ARG A 304 -17.61 -26.53 -9.52
N ALA A 305 -17.64 -26.88 -8.25
CA ALA A 305 -16.91 -28.02 -7.69
C ALA A 305 -17.62 -29.37 -7.86
N GLY A 306 -18.81 -29.40 -8.48
CA GLY A 306 -19.56 -30.64 -8.74
C GLY A 306 -20.32 -31.18 -7.54
N VAL A 307 -20.55 -30.37 -6.48
CA VAL A 307 -21.31 -30.75 -5.28
C VAL A 307 -22.79 -30.83 -5.63
N SER A 308 -23.50 -31.83 -5.07
CA SER A 308 -24.94 -32.05 -5.32
C SER A 308 -25.81 -30.90 -4.81
N TYR A 309 -26.97 -30.72 -5.41
CA TYR A 309 -27.90 -29.67 -5.01
C TYR A 309 -28.39 -29.84 -3.56
N ASP A 310 -28.63 -31.07 -3.11
CA ASP A 310 -29.13 -31.32 -1.76
C ASP A 310 -28.08 -30.99 -0.70
N GLU A 311 -26.83 -31.37 -0.90
CA GLU A 311 -25.71 -30.99 -0.02
C GLU A 311 -25.53 -29.47 0.04
N ILE A 312 -25.60 -28.79 -1.10
CA ILE A 312 -25.50 -27.32 -1.16
C ILE A 312 -26.64 -26.68 -0.36
N LYS A 313 -27.84 -27.18 -0.52
CA LYS A 313 -29.02 -26.69 0.20
C LYS A 313 -28.89 -26.90 1.71
N GLU A 314 -28.44 -28.06 2.15
CA GLU A 314 -28.17 -28.33 3.56
C GLU A 314 -27.15 -27.37 4.14
N MET A 315 -25.97 -27.23 3.49
CA MET A 315 -24.90 -26.32 3.94
C MET A 315 -25.32 -24.85 4.00
N THR A 316 -26.16 -24.39 3.10
CA THR A 316 -26.60 -22.99 3.03
C THR A 316 -27.82 -22.66 3.86
N SER A 317 -28.63 -23.67 4.26
CA SER A 317 -29.85 -23.46 5.06
C SER A 317 -29.54 -23.19 6.54
N SER A 318 -28.39 -23.60 7.04
CA SER A 318 -28.03 -23.50 8.46
C SER A 318 -27.79 -22.10 8.97
N ILE A 319 -27.54 -21.10 8.09
CA ILE A 319 -27.22 -19.73 8.48
C ILE A 319 -28.50 -18.89 8.56
N SER A 320 -28.78 -18.34 9.75
CA SER A 320 -29.94 -17.49 10.02
C SER A 320 -29.54 -16.04 10.36
N SER A 321 -30.44 -15.10 10.09
CA SER A 321 -30.25 -13.70 10.49
C SER A 321 -30.31 -13.48 12.01
N ASN A 322 -30.82 -14.49 12.76
CA ASN A 322 -30.82 -14.45 14.22
C ASN A 322 -29.51 -14.92 14.86
N ASP A 323 -28.65 -15.58 14.08
CA ASP A 323 -27.36 -16.07 14.59
C ASP A 323 -26.34 -14.92 14.77
N LEU A 324 -25.45 -15.03 15.74
CA LEU A 324 -24.27 -14.18 15.82
C LEU A 324 -23.31 -14.54 14.69
N ILE A 325 -23.03 -13.59 13.81
CA ILE A 325 -22.09 -13.78 12.70
C ILE A 325 -20.79 -13.03 12.99
N ILE A 326 -19.69 -13.77 13.05
CA ILE A 326 -18.34 -13.21 13.23
C ILE A 326 -17.56 -13.41 11.93
N GLY A 327 -17.09 -12.31 11.34
CA GLY A 327 -16.30 -12.32 10.11
C GLY A 327 -14.83 -12.06 10.38
N PHE A 328 -13.95 -12.91 9.84
CA PHE A 328 -12.50 -12.66 9.79
C PHE A 328 -12.03 -12.63 8.34
N ALA A 329 -11.57 -11.44 7.88
CA ALA A 329 -11.11 -11.23 6.51
C ALA A 329 -9.76 -10.49 6.53
N ARG A 330 -8.68 -11.22 6.81
CA ARG A 330 -7.29 -10.73 6.84
C ARG A 330 -6.36 -11.70 6.11
N ARG A 331 -5.23 -11.20 5.62
CA ARG A 331 -4.14 -12.07 5.17
C ARG A 331 -3.68 -12.96 6.32
N PHE A 332 -3.39 -14.24 6.03
CA PHE A 332 -2.82 -15.15 7.01
C PHE A 332 -1.34 -14.82 7.22
N ALA A 333 -1.08 -13.87 8.11
CA ALA A 333 0.24 -13.51 8.59
C ALA A 333 0.23 -13.59 10.12
N THR A 334 1.34 -14.00 10.73
CA THR A 334 1.45 -14.28 12.17
C THR A 334 0.93 -13.15 13.04
N TYR A 335 1.30 -11.90 12.72
CA TYR A 335 0.90 -10.71 13.48
C TYR A 335 -0.60 -10.39 13.38
N LYS A 336 -1.33 -10.94 12.39
CA LYS A 336 -2.80 -10.80 12.27
C LYS A 336 -3.55 -11.71 13.24
N ARG A 337 -2.86 -12.69 13.86
CA ARG A 337 -3.39 -13.57 14.91
C ARG A 337 -4.74 -14.22 14.54
N ALA A 338 -4.82 -14.81 13.32
CA ALA A 338 -6.05 -15.38 12.78
C ALA A 338 -6.68 -16.45 13.68
N THR A 339 -5.85 -17.19 14.43
CA THR A 339 -6.29 -18.27 15.32
C THR A 339 -6.74 -17.80 16.71
N LEU A 340 -6.59 -16.50 17.02
CA LEU A 340 -6.91 -15.97 18.36
C LEU A 340 -8.35 -16.23 18.78
N ILE A 341 -9.30 -16.22 17.81
CA ILE A 341 -10.71 -16.48 18.06
C ILE A 341 -10.98 -17.90 18.56
N PHE A 342 -10.06 -18.84 18.36
CA PHE A 342 -10.18 -20.24 18.77
C PHE A 342 -9.35 -20.57 20.03
N ASN A 343 -8.77 -19.60 20.73
CA ASN A 343 -7.94 -19.83 21.91
C ASN A 343 -8.76 -20.30 23.12
N ASP A 344 -10.03 -19.95 23.15
CA ASP A 344 -11.00 -20.37 24.16
C ASP A 344 -12.24 -20.86 23.41
N LEU A 345 -12.49 -22.15 23.44
CA LEU A 345 -13.58 -22.81 22.72
C LEU A 345 -14.71 -23.25 23.69
N GLU A 346 -14.54 -23.07 25.01
CA GLU A 346 -15.54 -23.31 26.03
C GLU A 346 -16.34 -22.04 26.28
#